data_9e81bf8846622918280c4b89c89ba69e
#
_entry.id   9e81bf8846622918280c4b89c89ba69e
#
_cell.length_a   1.000
_cell.length_b   1.000
_cell.length_c   1.000
_cell.angle_alpha   90.00
_cell.angle_beta   90.00
_cell.angle_gamma   90.00
#
_symmetry.space_group_name_H-M   'P 1'
#
loop_
_entity.id
_entity.type
_entity.pdbx_description
1 polymer ?
#
loop_
_entity_poly.entity_id
_entity_poly.type
_entity_poly.pdbx_seq_one_letter_code
_entity_poly.pdbx_strand_id
1 'polypeptide(L)'
;MFTKSAAFYDALYSWKDYPAEVEKIRSIIASRAPGAETLLDVACGTGLHLSLLRDSFRIEGVDLDPGLMEIARERLPDVPFHLGDMRTFNLGRQFDVVTCLFSSIGYMTTIEDVLHALANMAGHLAPDGVMLVEPWMSPDGFDPNHKPRPLIAEGDGFTVVRMNDSSVDRRLSTMRFHYLVGRPGKVDHFTEDHVLGLFTVDEMAAAFAAAGLIAELDPEGLMGRGLWIARHSRPSSPTS
;
A
#
# COMPACT_ATOMS: atom_id res chain seq x y z
N MET A 1 6.68 2.68 -11.08
CA MET A 1 6.25 3.80 -10.23
C MET A 1 5.39 4.75 -11.06
N PHE A 2 4.49 5.50 -10.43
CA PHE A 2 3.47 6.34 -11.07
C PHE A 2 3.99 7.70 -11.59
N THR A 3 5.23 7.75 -12.03
CA THR A 3 5.96 9.01 -12.37
C THR A 3 5.25 9.88 -13.42
N LYS A 4 4.57 9.26 -14.39
CA LYS A 4 3.83 9.99 -15.44
C LYS A 4 2.33 10.02 -15.18
N SER A 5 1.81 9.03 -14.45
CA SER A 5 0.38 8.85 -14.20
C SER A 5 -0.10 9.39 -12.85
N ALA A 6 0.78 9.94 -12.01
CA ALA A 6 0.42 10.48 -10.70
C ALA A 6 -0.77 11.46 -10.77
N ALA A 7 -0.78 12.37 -11.73
CA ALA A 7 -1.86 13.34 -11.92
C ALA A 7 -3.23 12.72 -12.27
N PHE A 8 -3.27 11.44 -12.67
CA PHE A 8 -4.49 10.72 -13.03
C PHE A 8 -4.86 9.67 -11.98
N TYR A 9 -4.04 9.51 -10.96
CA TYR A 9 -4.15 8.41 -9.99
C TYR A 9 -5.53 8.39 -9.33
N ASP A 10 -5.95 9.48 -8.74
CA ASP A 10 -7.22 9.55 -8.01
C ASP A 10 -8.44 9.34 -8.93
N ALA A 11 -8.42 9.91 -10.14
CA ALA A 11 -9.48 9.70 -11.12
C ALA A 11 -9.56 8.23 -11.53
N LEU A 12 -8.42 7.57 -11.80
CA LEU A 12 -8.35 6.16 -12.18
C LEU A 12 -8.82 5.21 -11.08
N TYR A 13 -8.66 5.58 -9.82
CA TYR A 13 -9.05 4.76 -8.67
C TYR A 13 -10.31 5.27 -7.94
N SER A 14 -11.08 6.19 -8.57
CA SER A 14 -12.32 6.74 -8.03
C SER A 14 -13.44 5.69 -7.84
N TRP A 15 -13.35 4.54 -8.50
CA TRP A 15 -14.26 3.40 -8.32
C TRP A 15 -14.09 2.67 -7.00
N LYS A 16 -12.99 2.90 -6.30
CA LYS A 16 -12.63 2.24 -5.05
C LYS A 16 -13.42 2.83 -3.88
N ASP A 17 -14.00 1.98 -3.06
CA ASP A 17 -14.76 2.41 -1.88
C ASP A 17 -13.83 2.67 -0.68
N TYR A 18 -13.06 3.75 -0.76
CA TYR A 18 -12.18 4.17 0.33
C TYR A 18 -12.89 4.37 1.67
N PRO A 19 -14.12 4.91 1.75
CA PRO A 19 -14.86 4.98 3.02
C PRO A 19 -15.10 3.62 3.66
N ALA A 20 -15.55 2.62 2.90
CA ALA A 20 -15.77 1.27 3.42
C ALA A 20 -14.47 0.60 3.88
N GLU A 21 -13.37 0.79 3.16
CA GLU A 21 -12.06 0.29 3.57
C GLU A 21 -11.59 0.93 4.88
N VAL A 22 -11.72 2.24 5.01
CA VAL A 22 -11.34 2.97 6.20
C VAL A 22 -12.19 2.56 7.41
N GLU A 23 -13.47 2.30 7.23
CA GLU A 23 -14.32 1.81 8.32
C GLU A 23 -13.85 0.42 8.80
N LYS A 24 -13.51 -0.49 7.88
CA LYS A 24 -12.93 -1.79 8.22
C LYS A 24 -11.58 -1.62 8.95
N ILE A 25 -10.71 -0.74 8.48
CA ILE A 25 -9.43 -0.42 9.12
C ILE A 25 -9.65 0.07 10.55
N ARG A 26 -10.56 1.04 10.76
CA ARG A 26 -10.91 1.56 12.09
C ARG A 26 -11.41 0.46 13.02
N SER A 27 -12.27 -0.41 12.52
CA SER A 27 -12.80 -1.56 13.31
C SER A 27 -11.70 -2.51 13.76
N ILE A 28 -10.75 -2.82 12.86
CA ILE A 28 -9.59 -3.67 13.20
C ILE A 28 -8.72 -2.97 14.24
N ILE A 29 -8.38 -1.70 14.07
CA ILE A 29 -7.57 -0.94 15.01
C ILE A 29 -8.25 -0.90 16.37
N ALA A 30 -9.53 -0.57 16.45
CA ALA A 30 -10.28 -0.52 17.70
C ALA A 30 -10.27 -1.85 18.46
N SER A 31 -10.23 -2.98 17.74
CA SER A 31 -10.19 -4.31 18.36
C SER A 31 -8.79 -4.76 18.76
N ARG A 32 -7.73 -4.32 18.05
CA ARG A 32 -6.36 -4.83 18.21
C ARG A 32 -5.43 -3.88 18.97
N ALA A 33 -5.66 -2.59 18.85
CA ALA A 33 -4.93 -1.54 19.55
C ALA A 33 -5.91 -0.49 20.11
N PRO A 34 -6.77 -0.84 21.08
CA PRO A 34 -7.72 0.10 21.67
C PRO A 34 -6.95 1.25 22.32
N GLY A 35 -7.32 2.48 21.96
CA GLY A 35 -6.61 3.68 22.43
C GLY A 35 -5.46 4.15 21.51
N ALA A 36 -5.28 3.55 20.33
CA ALA A 36 -4.34 4.04 19.34
C ALA A 36 -4.65 5.49 18.95
N GLU A 37 -3.63 6.35 18.94
CA GLU A 37 -3.74 7.78 18.62
C GLU A 37 -2.92 8.19 17.40
N THR A 38 -1.87 7.43 17.07
CA THR A 38 -0.91 7.76 16.00
C THR A 38 -0.92 6.71 14.91
N LEU A 39 -0.88 7.16 13.64
CA LEU A 39 -0.87 6.26 12.49
C LEU A 39 0.15 6.72 11.45
N LEU A 40 0.98 5.78 11.01
CA LEU A 40 1.89 5.92 9.88
C LEU A 40 1.38 5.09 8.70
N ASP A 41 1.18 5.73 7.54
CA ASP A 41 0.86 5.03 6.29
C ASP A 41 2.10 4.96 5.39
N VAL A 42 2.60 3.75 5.15
CA VAL A 42 3.79 3.47 4.34
C VAL A 42 3.37 3.14 2.93
N ALA A 43 3.96 3.80 1.95
CA ALA A 43 3.51 3.90 0.57
C ALA A 43 2.11 4.54 0.47
N CYS A 44 1.96 5.69 1.11
CA CYS A 44 0.69 6.39 1.29
C CYS A 44 0.10 6.99 0.00
N GLY A 45 0.87 7.00 -1.10
CA GLY A 45 0.43 7.53 -2.38
C GLY A 45 -0.04 8.98 -2.31
N THR A 46 -1.24 9.25 -2.82
CA THR A 46 -1.87 10.58 -2.79
C THR A 46 -2.53 10.94 -1.44
N GLY A 47 -2.38 10.10 -0.42
CA GLY A 47 -2.91 10.33 0.93
C GLY A 47 -4.44 10.17 1.07
N LEU A 48 -5.11 9.47 0.15
CA LEU A 48 -6.58 9.30 0.22
C LEU A 48 -7.03 8.56 1.48
N HIS A 49 -6.39 7.44 1.86
CA HIS A 49 -6.71 6.77 3.13
C HIS A 49 -6.46 7.69 4.32
N LEU A 50 -5.32 8.38 4.33
CA LEU A 50 -4.98 9.32 5.41
C LEU A 50 -6.00 10.43 5.54
N SER A 51 -6.52 10.96 4.42
CA SER A 51 -7.53 12.03 4.45
C SER A 51 -8.82 11.62 5.18
N LEU A 52 -9.17 10.34 5.14
CA LEU A 52 -10.33 9.78 5.82
C LEU A 52 -10.02 9.31 7.25
N LEU A 53 -8.74 9.05 7.57
CA LEU A 53 -8.31 8.60 8.90
C LEU A 53 -7.94 9.76 9.85
N ARG A 54 -7.71 10.98 9.32
CA ARG A 54 -7.22 12.14 10.07
C ARG A 54 -8.07 12.55 11.26
N ASP A 55 -9.39 12.33 11.21
CA ASP A 55 -10.30 12.68 12.30
C ASP A 55 -10.21 11.69 13.48
N SER A 56 -9.58 10.53 13.27
CA SER A 56 -9.44 9.48 14.27
C SER A 56 -8.02 9.37 14.82
N PHE A 57 -7.01 9.78 14.05
CA PHE A 57 -5.60 9.58 14.40
C PHE A 57 -4.76 10.81 14.05
N ARG A 58 -3.68 11.02 14.77
CA ARG A 58 -2.55 11.84 14.31
C ARG A 58 -1.80 11.06 13.25
N ILE A 59 -1.91 11.49 12.00
CA ILE A 59 -1.48 10.73 10.83
C ILE A 59 -0.18 11.27 10.25
N GLU A 60 0.63 10.38 9.66
CA GLU A 60 1.79 10.70 8.84
C GLU A 60 1.88 9.75 7.67
N GLY A 61 2.56 10.16 6.60
CA GLY A 61 2.74 9.34 5.41
C GLY A 61 4.20 9.25 4.96
N VAL A 62 4.57 8.08 4.44
CA VAL A 62 5.84 7.84 3.73
C VAL A 62 5.51 7.32 2.34
N ASP A 63 6.14 7.85 1.32
CA ASP A 63 6.10 7.30 -0.04
C ASP A 63 7.42 7.53 -0.76
N LEU A 64 7.72 6.69 -1.75
CA LEU A 64 8.91 6.80 -2.58
C LEU A 64 8.71 7.71 -3.80
N ASP A 65 7.44 7.91 -4.23
CA ASP A 65 7.11 8.67 -5.44
C ASP A 65 6.88 10.16 -5.12
N PRO A 66 7.76 11.08 -5.60
CA PRO A 66 7.64 12.50 -5.30
C PRO A 66 6.39 13.14 -5.90
N GLY A 67 5.88 12.62 -7.03
CA GLY A 67 4.69 13.18 -7.69
C GLY A 67 3.41 12.85 -6.91
N LEU A 68 3.29 11.62 -6.37
CA LEU A 68 2.19 11.27 -5.48
C LEU A 68 2.26 12.06 -4.16
N MET A 69 3.47 12.26 -3.65
CA MET A 69 3.71 13.02 -2.42
C MET A 69 3.36 14.51 -2.56
N GLU A 70 3.52 15.10 -3.73
CA GLU A 70 3.08 16.47 -4.00
C GLU A 70 1.56 16.58 -3.86
N ILE A 71 0.81 15.66 -4.47
CA ILE A 71 -0.65 15.58 -4.37
C ILE A 71 -1.09 15.35 -2.92
N ALA A 72 -0.40 14.48 -2.17
CA ALA A 72 -0.70 14.23 -0.77
C ALA A 72 -0.52 15.48 0.10
N ARG A 73 0.55 16.26 -0.12
CA ARG A 73 0.80 17.53 0.60
C ARG A 73 -0.21 18.62 0.25
N GLU A 74 -0.65 18.68 -1.00
CA GLU A 74 -1.73 19.60 -1.40
C GLU A 74 -3.06 19.23 -0.74
N ARG A 75 -3.37 17.92 -0.66
CA ARG A 75 -4.60 17.41 -0.01
C ARG A 75 -4.61 17.62 1.50
N LEU A 76 -3.47 17.45 2.14
CA LEU A 76 -3.31 17.45 3.60
C LEU A 76 -2.11 18.32 4.01
N PRO A 77 -2.21 19.66 3.87
CA PRO A 77 -1.06 20.54 4.06
C PRO A 77 -0.48 20.54 5.50
N ASP A 78 -1.30 20.17 6.48
CA ASP A 78 -0.91 20.12 7.89
C ASP A 78 -0.36 18.75 8.34
N VAL A 79 -0.28 17.76 7.43
CA VAL A 79 0.17 16.40 7.73
C VAL A 79 1.64 16.24 7.34
N PRO A 80 2.48 15.67 8.22
CA PRO A 80 3.86 15.34 7.86
C PRO A 80 3.93 14.25 6.80
N PHE A 81 4.60 14.52 5.68
CA PHE A 81 4.87 13.58 4.61
C PHE A 81 6.36 13.47 4.35
N HIS A 82 6.87 12.25 4.33
CA HIS A 82 8.30 11.91 4.24
C HIS A 82 8.58 11.14 2.95
N LEU A 83 9.50 11.63 2.12
CA LEU A 83 9.98 10.88 0.96
C LEU A 83 10.93 9.79 1.45
N GLY A 84 10.63 8.51 1.15
CA GLY A 84 11.43 7.40 1.64
C GLY A 84 11.04 6.04 1.06
N ASP A 85 12.04 5.16 1.02
CA ASP A 85 11.87 3.75 0.65
C ASP A 85 11.38 2.96 1.88
N MET A 86 10.35 2.14 1.70
CA MET A 86 9.76 1.35 2.80
C MET A 86 10.76 0.40 3.48
N ARG A 87 11.86 0.06 2.80
CA ARG A 87 12.94 -0.79 3.35
C ARG A 87 13.87 -0.06 4.31
N THR A 88 13.98 1.27 4.20
CA THR A 88 15.10 2.01 4.82
C THR A 88 14.75 3.36 5.42
N PHE A 89 13.52 3.85 5.28
CA PHE A 89 13.13 5.13 5.91
C PHE A 89 13.34 5.08 7.43
N ASN A 90 13.63 6.23 8.03
CA ASN A 90 13.78 6.34 9.48
C ASN A 90 13.19 7.66 9.97
N LEU A 91 12.14 7.58 10.77
CA LEU A 91 11.49 8.75 11.38
C LEU A 91 11.91 8.98 12.83
N GLY A 92 12.72 8.07 13.41
CA GLY A 92 13.23 8.16 14.79
C GLY A 92 12.15 8.06 15.87
N ARG A 93 10.96 7.55 15.53
CA ARG A 93 9.80 7.41 16.45
C ARG A 93 8.93 6.24 16.05
N GLN A 94 8.05 5.84 16.97
CA GLN A 94 7.09 4.76 16.78
C GLN A 94 5.65 5.30 16.73
N PHE A 95 4.77 4.49 16.15
CA PHE A 95 3.34 4.76 15.95
C PHE A 95 2.51 3.61 16.48
N ASP A 96 1.31 3.91 16.98
CA ASP A 96 0.38 2.89 17.46
C ASP A 96 -0.16 2.02 16.32
N VAL A 97 -0.21 2.59 15.11
CA VAL A 97 -0.66 1.92 13.90
C VAL A 97 0.34 2.16 12.78
N VAL A 98 0.71 1.09 12.07
CA VAL A 98 1.47 1.19 10.81
C VAL A 98 0.66 0.49 9.71
N THR A 99 0.42 1.18 8.60
CA THR A 99 -0.31 0.62 7.45
C THR A 99 0.59 0.57 6.21
N CYS A 100 0.39 -0.44 5.35
CA CYS A 100 0.93 -0.50 4.00
C CYS A 100 -0.16 -1.11 3.12
N LEU A 101 -0.93 -0.26 2.45
CA LEU A 101 -2.19 -0.61 1.81
C LEU A 101 -2.08 -0.70 0.29
N PHE A 102 -3.17 -1.12 -0.34
CA PHE A 102 -3.34 -1.20 -1.79
C PHE A 102 -2.23 -2.00 -2.47
N SER A 103 -1.80 -3.07 -1.79
CA SER A 103 -0.79 -4.02 -2.29
C SER A 103 0.60 -3.42 -2.56
N SER A 104 0.92 -2.28 -1.94
CA SER A 104 2.20 -1.58 -2.14
C SER A 104 3.41 -2.42 -1.73
N ILE A 105 3.26 -3.34 -0.77
CA ILE A 105 4.31 -4.29 -0.38
C ILE A 105 4.74 -5.18 -1.56
N GLY A 106 3.88 -5.38 -2.56
CA GLY A 106 4.20 -6.14 -3.78
C GLY A 106 5.33 -5.55 -4.62
N TYR A 107 5.65 -4.25 -4.48
CA TYR A 107 6.82 -3.65 -5.12
C TYR A 107 8.16 -4.18 -4.56
N MET A 108 8.13 -4.89 -3.47
CA MET A 108 9.24 -5.68 -2.98
C MET A 108 9.35 -6.94 -3.85
N THR A 109 10.33 -6.98 -4.75
CA THR A 109 10.43 -8.02 -5.79
C THR A 109 11.13 -9.28 -5.33
N THR A 110 11.70 -9.28 -4.14
CA THR A 110 12.31 -10.44 -3.49
C THR A 110 11.76 -10.60 -2.08
N ILE A 111 11.79 -11.83 -1.56
CA ILE A 111 11.35 -12.08 -0.16
C ILE A 111 12.28 -11.40 0.86
N GLU A 112 13.54 -11.19 0.51
CA GLU A 112 14.50 -10.44 1.30
C GLU A 112 14.10 -8.96 1.40
N ASP A 113 13.69 -8.34 0.29
CA ASP A 113 13.15 -6.96 0.30
C ASP A 113 11.86 -6.86 1.13
N VAL A 114 10.97 -7.86 1.03
CA VAL A 114 9.77 -7.94 1.88
C VAL A 114 10.16 -7.97 3.36
N LEU A 115 11.12 -8.83 3.72
CA LEU A 115 11.62 -8.92 5.10
C LEU A 115 12.19 -7.57 5.57
N HIS A 116 13.01 -6.91 4.76
CA HIS A 116 13.57 -5.60 5.10
C HIS A 116 12.49 -4.55 5.30
N ALA A 117 11.49 -4.51 4.42
CA ALA A 117 10.36 -3.59 4.54
C ALA A 117 9.54 -3.86 5.82
N LEU A 118 9.20 -5.13 6.09
CA LEU A 118 8.47 -5.51 7.31
C LEU A 118 9.27 -5.21 8.58
N ALA A 119 10.57 -5.50 8.59
CA ALA A 119 11.43 -5.22 9.73
C ALA A 119 11.56 -3.70 9.98
N ASN A 120 11.67 -2.90 8.91
CA ASN A 120 11.72 -1.45 9.02
C ASN A 120 10.38 -0.89 9.56
N MET A 121 9.25 -1.35 9.04
CA MET A 121 7.92 -0.99 9.54
C MET A 121 7.74 -1.43 11.00
N ALA A 122 8.22 -2.63 11.38
CA ALA A 122 8.19 -3.10 12.77
C ALA A 122 9.01 -2.20 13.70
N GLY A 123 10.15 -1.67 13.26
CA GLY A 123 10.93 -0.69 14.01
C GLY A 123 10.18 0.62 14.32
N HIS A 124 9.20 0.96 13.49
CA HIS A 124 8.32 2.12 13.66
C HIS A 124 6.98 1.79 14.33
N LEU A 125 6.73 0.52 14.68
CA LEU A 125 5.53 0.11 15.39
C LEU A 125 5.74 0.18 16.91
N ALA A 126 4.82 0.78 17.63
CA ALA A 126 4.82 0.80 19.10
C ALA A 126 4.66 -0.63 19.65
N PRO A 127 5.14 -0.92 20.89
CA PRO A 127 5.11 -2.28 21.48
C PRO A 127 3.72 -2.94 21.51
N ASP A 128 2.67 -2.16 21.76
CA ASP A 128 1.28 -2.62 21.78
C ASP A 128 0.51 -2.21 20.52
N GLY A 129 1.21 -1.79 19.48
CA GLY A 129 0.65 -1.34 18.23
C GLY A 129 0.17 -2.46 17.31
N VAL A 130 -0.52 -2.07 16.24
CA VAL A 130 -0.98 -2.97 15.17
C VAL A 130 -0.46 -2.53 13.81
N MET A 131 0.02 -3.48 13.02
CA MET A 131 0.44 -3.27 11.64
C MET A 131 -0.57 -3.93 10.69
N LEU A 132 -0.99 -3.21 9.66
CA LEU A 132 -1.89 -3.69 8.61
C LEU A 132 -1.17 -3.66 7.26
N VAL A 133 -1.02 -4.81 6.61
CA VAL A 133 -0.35 -4.91 5.31
C VAL A 133 -1.25 -5.62 4.32
N GLU A 134 -1.65 -4.94 3.26
CA GLU A 134 -2.39 -5.54 2.15
C GLU A 134 -1.41 -6.17 1.16
N PRO A 135 -1.44 -7.53 0.96
CA PRO A 135 -0.52 -8.21 0.08
C PRO A 135 -0.85 -7.94 -1.40
N TRP A 136 0.12 -8.19 -2.28
CA TRP A 136 -0.15 -8.46 -3.68
C TRP A 136 -0.66 -9.89 -3.87
N MET A 137 -0.91 -10.27 -5.09
CA MET A 137 -1.41 -11.61 -5.43
C MET A 137 -0.35 -12.70 -5.16
N SER A 138 -0.84 -13.90 -4.84
CA SER A 138 0.00 -15.09 -4.80
C SER A 138 0.34 -15.57 -6.23
N PRO A 139 1.35 -16.45 -6.40
CA PRO A 139 1.68 -17.03 -7.71
C PRO A 139 0.49 -17.69 -8.40
N ASP A 140 -0.34 -18.39 -7.64
CA ASP A 140 -1.52 -19.10 -8.17
C ASP A 140 -2.72 -18.16 -8.39
N GLY A 141 -2.72 -16.99 -7.77
CA GLY A 141 -3.79 -16.00 -7.87
C GLY A 141 -3.62 -15.01 -9.02
N PHE A 142 -2.44 -14.92 -9.62
CA PHE A 142 -2.17 -13.99 -10.71
C PHE A 142 -2.30 -14.68 -12.08
N ASP A 143 -3.29 -14.26 -12.88
CA ASP A 143 -3.46 -14.72 -14.26
C ASP A 143 -2.89 -13.70 -15.26
N PRO A 144 -1.74 -13.98 -15.90
CA PRO A 144 -1.15 -13.10 -16.90
C PRO A 144 -1.98 -13.07 -18.21
N ASN A 145 -2.85 -14.06 -18.43
CA ASN A 145 -3.65 -14.19 -19.66
C ASN A 145 -5.04 -13.57 -19.53
N HIS A 146 -5.32 -12.88 -18.42
CA HIS A 146 -6.61 -12.22 -18.28
C HIS A 146 -6.83 -11.20 -19.41
N LYS A 147 -8.05 -11.16 -19.93
CA LYS A 147 -8.40 -10.23 -21.00
C LYS A 147 -8.25 -8.78 -20.50
N PRO A 148 -7.40 -7.97 -21.17
CA PRO A 148 -7.28 -6.56 -20.82
C PRO A 148 -8.63 -5.85 -20.89
N ARG A 149 -8.93 -5.05 -19.88
CA ARG A 149 -10.15 -4.25 -19.82
C ARG A 149 -9.76 -2.77 -19.75
N PRO A 150 -10.45 -1.89 -20.50
CA PRO A 150 -10.21 -0.47 -20.37
C PRO A 150 -10.75 0.02 -19.02
N LEU A 151 -9.94 0.79 -18.33
CA LEU A 151 -10.34 1.65 -17.24
C LEU A 151 -10.40 3.08 -17.79
N ILE A 152 -11.56 3.70 -17.72
CA ILE A 152 -11.78 5.06 -18.24
C ILE A 152 -12.11 5.96 -17.04
N ALA A 153 -11.43 7.08 -16.96
CA ALA A 153 -11.69 8.10 -15.95
C ALA A 153 -11.65 9.49 -16.55
N GLU A 154 -12.41 10.39 -15.96
CA GLU A 154 -12.47 11.80 -16.33
C GLU A 154 -12.03 12.67 -15.16
N GLY A 155 -11.36 13.76 -15.48
CA GLY A 155 -10.94 14.79 -14.55
C GLY A 155 -11.07 16.17 -15.15
N ASP A 156 -10.66 17.20 -14.43
CA ASP A 156 -10.72 18.57 -14.93
C ASP A 156 -9.81 18.73 -16.16
N GLY A 157 -10.45 18.92 -17.32
CA GLY A 157 -9.79 19.15 -18.59
C GLY A 157 -9.12 17.91 -19.22
N PHE A 158 -9.39 16.69 -18.75
CA PHE A 158 -8.87 15.46 -19.36
C PHE A 158 -9.82 14.29 -19.29
N THR A 159 -9.66 13.35 -20.24
CA THR A 159 -10.15 11.97 -20.14
C THR A 159 -8.94 11.05 -20.24
N VAL A 160 -8.84 10.06 -19.35
CA VAL A 160 -7.77 9.06 -19.39
C VAL A 160 -8.37 7.68 -19.61
N VAL A 161 -7.77 6.92 -20.56
CA VAL A 161 -8.04 5.49 -20.76
C VAL A 161 -6.78 4.73 -20.41
N ARG A 162 -6.89 3.74 -19.53
CA ARG A 162 -5.81 2.83 -19.17
C ARG A 162 -6.18 1.40 -19.51
N MET A 163 -5.29 0.69 -20.16
CA MET A 163 -5.33 -0.78 -20.31
C MET A 163 -3.98 -1.33 -19.91
N ASN A 164 -3.92 -2.59 -19.51
CA ASN A 164 -2.65 -3.25 -19.26
C ASN A 164 -2.57 -4.58 -19.98
N ASP A 165 -1.39 -4.90 -20.49
CA ASP A 165 -0.95 -6.27 -20.68
C ASP A 165 -0.15 -6.72 -19.46
N SER A 166 -0.12 -8.04 -19.26
CA SER A 166 0.52 -8.62 -18.09
C SER A 166 1.38 -9.82 -18.48
N SER A 167 2.47 -9.99 -17.79
CA SER A 167 3.35 -11.16 -17.95
C SER A 167 3.86 -11.62 -16.58
N VAL A 168 4.31 -12.87 -16.54
CA VAL A 168 4.99 -13.44 -15.37
C VAL A 168 6.34 -13.99 -15.82
N ASP A 169 7.38 -13.60 -15.11
CA ASP A 169 8.70 -14.22 -15.20
C ASP A 169 9.07 -14.72 -13.80
N ARG A 170 9.11 -16.05 -13.63
CA ARG A 170 9.35 -16.74 -12.36
C ARG A 170 8.37 -16.27 -11.27
N ARG A 171 8.82 -15.36 -10.41
CA ARG A 171 8.08 -14.85 -9.25
C ARG A 171 7.74 -13.36 -9.39
N LEU A 172 7.89 -12.80 -10.57
CA LEU A 172 7.61 -11.41 -10.86
C LEU A 172 6.44 -11.30 -11.82
N SER A 173 5.41 -10.58 -11.41
CA SER A 173 4.34 -10.11 -12.29
C SER A 173 4.72 -8.74 -12.83
N THR A 174 4.64 -8.56 -14.14
CA THR A 174 4.79 -7.26 -14.79
C THR A 174 3.46 -6.85 -15.39
N MET A 175 2.96 -5.71 -14.96
CA MET A 175 1.81 -5.06 -15.58
C MET A 175 2.32 -3.85 -16.36
N ARG A 176 2.25 -3.91 -17.70
CA ARG A 176 2.51 -2.77 -18.55
C ARG A 176 1.22 -2.01 -18.77
N PHE A 177 1.09 -0.88 -18.13
CA PHE A 177 -0.04 0.02 -18.33
C PHE A 177 0.19 0.93 -19.53
N HIS A 178 -0.79 0.94 -20.44
CA HIS A 178 -0.89 1.86 -21.56
C HIS A 178 -1.91 2.94 -21.22
N TYR A 179 -1.52 4.18 -21.33
CA TYR A 179 -2.36 5.34 -21.06
C TYR A 179 -2.60 6.12 -22.36
N LEU A 180 -3.87 6.43 -22.63
CA LEU A 180 -4.28 7.46 -23.59
C LEU A 180 -4.90 8.60 -22.79
N VAL A 181 -4.33 9.79 -22.92
CA VAL A 181 -4.81 10.99 -22.21
C VAL A 181 -5.28 12.01 -23.22
N GLY A 182 -6.59 12.18 -23.31
CA GLY A 182 -7.24 13.18 -24.14
C GLY A 182 -7.39 14.51 -23.38
N ARG A 183 -6.97 15.60 -24.02
CA ARG A 183 -7.22 16.99 -23.61
C ARG A 183 -7.71 17.78 -24.82
N PRO A 184 -8.32 18.96 -24.65
CA PRO A 184 -8.71 19.78 -25.79
C PRO A 184 -7.57 19.96 -26.82
N GLY A 185 -7.79 19.48 -28.04
CA GLY A 185 -6.81 19.57 -29.14
C GLY A 185 -5.64 18.59 -29.10
N LYS A 186 -5.57 17.65 -28.13
CA LYS A 186 -4.43 16.74 -28.00
C LYS A 186 -4.81 15.39 -27.40
N VAL A 187 -4.17 14.31 -27.89
CA VAL A 187 -4.17 13.00 -27.24
C VAL A 187 -2.73 12.54 -27.06
N ASP A 188 -2.35 12.28 -25.85
CA ASP A 188 -1.03 11.73 -25.49
C ASP A 188 -1.13 10.23 -25.24
N HIS A 189 -0.08 9.48 -25.61
CA HIS A 189 0.10 8.08 -25.26
C HIS A 189 1.42 7.90 -24.51
N PHE A 190 1.40 7.15 -23.41
CA PHE A 190 2.60 6.70 -22.73
C PHE A 190 2.38 5.35 -22.05
N THR A 191 3.46 4.73 -21.61
CA THR A 191 3.41 3.46 -20.85
C THR A 191 4.17 3.58 -19.55
N GLU A 192 3.74 2.78 -18.55
CA GLU A 192 4.44 2.55 -17.30
C GLU A 192 4.42 1.06 -16.96
N ASP A 193 5.57 0.53 -16.55
CA ASP A 193 5.69 -0.86 -16.10
C ASP A 193 5.66 -0.91 -14.57
N HIS A 194 4.80 -1.78 -14.05
CA HIS A 194 4.70 -2.09 -12.63
C HIS A 194 5.11 -3.54 -12.43
N VAL A 195 6.25 -3.74 -11.77
CA VAL A 195 6.81 -5.06 -11.47
C VAL A 195 6.59 -5.35 -10.00
N LEU A 196 5.86 -6.43 -9.69
CA LEU A 196 5.52 -6.83 -8.34
C LEU A 196 5.90 -8.29 -8.08
N GLY A 197 6.39 -8.57 -6.88
CA GLY A 197 6.71 -9.92 -6.41
C GLY A 197 5.44 -10.72 -6.13
N LEU A 198 5.46 -11.99 -6.54
CA LEU A 198 4.41 -12.96 -6.25
C LEU A 198 4.90 -13.86 -5.11
N PHE A 199 4.28 -13.73 -3.94
CA PHE A 199 4.65 -14.50 -2.74
C PHE A 199 3.48 -15.34 -2.27
N THR A 200 3.78 -16.55 -1.77
CA THR A 200 2.77 -17.40 -1.15
C THR A 200 2.42 -16.88 0.25
N VAL A 201 1.29 -17.34 0.78
CA VAL A 201 0.88 -17.03 2.16
C VAL A 201 1.95 -17.48 3.16
N ASP A 202 2.54 -18.66 2.95
CA ASP A 202 3.57 -19.21 3.85
C ASP A 202 4.87 -18.38 3.83
N GLU A 203 5.29 -17.89 2.65
CA GLU A 203 6.46 -17.01 2.53
C GLU A 203 6.23 -15.67 3.24
N MET A 204 5.04 -15.08 3.06
CA MET A 204 4.68 -13.85 3.75
C MET A 204 4.62 -14.07 5.27
N ALA A 205 3.99 -15.14 5.73
CA ALA A 205 3.95 -15.48 7.16
C ALA A 205 5.35 -15.65 7.77
N ALA A 206 6.24 -16.34 7.04
CA ALA A 206 7.64 -16.51 7.44
C ALA A 206 8.40 -15.16 7.49
N ALA A 207 8.15 -14.26 6.55
CA ALA A 207 8.76 -12.93 6.54
C ALA A 207 8.28 -12.07 7.73
N PHE A 208 6.99 -12.10 8.08
CA PHE A 208 6.48 -11.46 9.31
C PHE A 208 7.16 -12.01 10.56
N ALA A 209 7.23 -13.34 10.68
CA ALA A 209 7.88 -13.99 11.82
C ALA A 209 9.38 -13.62 11.93
N ALA A 210 10.10 -13.60 10.80
CA ALA A 210 11.50 -13.19 10.75
C ALA A 210 11.71 -11.71 11.10
N ALA A 211 10.71 -10.85 10.82
CA ALA A 211 10.69 -9.45 11.26
C ALA A 211 10.31 -9.26 12.75
N GLY A 212 10.14 -10.34 13.50
CA GLY A 212 9.76 -10.29 14.93
C GLY A 212 8.29 -10.03 15.19
N LEU A 213 7.43 -10.30 14.22
CA LEU A 213 6.00 -10.07 14.27
C LEU A 213 5.21 -11.39 14.33
N ILE A 214 4.10 -11.37 15.05
CA ILE A 214 3.03 -12.37 14.94
C ILE A 214 1.97 -11.76 14.02
N ALA A 215 1.65 -12.45 12.94
CA ALA A 215 0.69 -11.99 11.96
C ALA A 215 -0.39 -13.03 11.69
N GLU A 216 -1.60 -12.58 11.45
CA GLU A 216 -2.73 -13.36 10.95
C GLU A 216 -3.23 -12.77 9.64
N LEU A 217 -3.72 -13.61 8.74
CA LEU A 217 -4.28 -13.20 7.47
C LEU A 217 -5.81 -13.20 7.56
N ASP A 218 -6.44 -12.04 7.40
CA ASP A 218 -7.85 -11.94 7.02
C ASP A 218 -7.96 -12.19 5.51
N PRO A 219 -8.54 -13.32 5.05
CA PRO A 219 -8.53 -13.67 3.63
C PRO A 219 -9.41 -12.74 2.77
N GLU A 220 -10.41 -12.10 3.37
CA GLU A 220 -11.26 -11.15 2.64
C GLU A 220 -10.55 -9.81 2.44
N GLY A 221 -9.75 -9.38 3.42
CA GLY A 221 -9.03 -8.11 3.37
C GLY A 221 -9.93 -6.92 3.08
N LEU A 222 -9.36 -5.91 2.41
CA LEU A 222 -10.09 -4.69 2.02
C LEU A 222 -10.76 -4.84 0.65
N MET A 223 -10.15 -5.60 -0.26
CA MET A 223 -10.54 -5.73 -1.66
C MET A 223 -10.54 -7.19 -2.16
N GLY A 224 -10.63 -8.18 -1.27
CA GLY A 224 -10.59 -9.59 -1.66
C GLY A 224 -9.18 -10.13 -1.95
N ARG A 225 -8.12 -9.41 -1.55
CA ARG A 225 -6.71 -9.85 -1.70
C ARG A 225 -6.10 -10.36 -0.39
N GLY A 226 -6.86 -10.28 0.70
CA GLY A 226 -6.39 -10.51 2.05
C GLY A 226 -5.85 -9.23 2.69
N LEU A 227 -5.69 -9.31 4.02
CA LEU A 227 -5.06 -8.27 4.84
C LEU A 227 -4.30 -8.95 5.98
N TRP A 228 -3.01 -8.73 6.05
CA TRP A 228 -2.21 -9.15 7.18
C TRP A 228 -2.40 -8.18 8.34
N ILE A 229 -2.72 -8.74 9.51
CA ILE A 229 -2.85 -8.02 10.77
C ILE A 229 -1.75 -8.53 11.67
N ALA A 230 -0.78 -7.67 11.99
CA ALA A 230 0.42 -8.07 12.70
C ALA A 230 0.67 -7.21 13.95
N ARG A 231 1.42 -7.77 14.90
CA ARG A 231 1.86 -7.10 16.12
C ARG A 231 3.21 -7.67 16.54
N HIS A 232 3.92 -6.97 17.41
CA HIS A 232 5.14 -7.52 17.99
C HIS A 232 4.93 -8.86 18.67
N SER A 233 5.84 -9.79 18.46
CA SER A 233 5.94 -10.98 19.31
C SER A 233 6.31 -10.53 20.72
N ARG A 234 5.47 -10.83 21.71
CA ARG A 234 5.86 -10.57 23.11
C ARG A 234 7.12 -11.38 23.41
N PRO A 235 8.14 -10.78 24.04
CA PRO A 235 9.24 -11.57 24.55
C PRO A 235 8.65 -12.63 25.49
N SER A 236 9.02 -13.90 25.28
CA SER A 236 8.70 -14.95 26.24
C SER A 236 9.21 -14.51 27.62
N SER A 237 8.29 -14.32 28.58
CA SER A 237 8.70 -14.04 29.95
C SER A 237 9.64 -15.17 30.38
N PRO A 238 10.81 -14.89 30.98
CA PRO A 238 11.65 -15.95 31.49
C PRO A 238 10.83 -16.73 32.49
N THR A 239 10.65 -18.03 32.27
CA THR A 239 10.12 -18.97 33.23
C THR A 239 11.01 -18.90 34.49
N SER A 240 10.46 -18.32 35.53
CA SER A 240 11.06 -18.27 36.89
C SER A 240 11.15 -19.66 37.49
#